data_55bbcf7a4b06046fd3da1ffcdacdb072
#
_entry.id   55bbcf7a4b06046fd3da1ffcdacdb072
#
_cell.length_a   1.000
_cell.length_b   1.000
_cell.length_c   1.000
_cell.angle_alpha   90.00
_cell.angle_beta   90.00
_cell.angle_gamma   90.00
#
_symmetry.space_group_name_H-M   'P 1'
#
loop_
_entity.id
_entity.type
_entity.pdbx_description
1 polymer ?
#
loop_
_entity_poly.entity_id
_entity_poly.type
_entity_poly.pdbx_seq_one_letter_code
_entity_poly.pdbx_strand_id
1 'polypeptide(L)'
;MKKIAAAVVVLVFLTGCSGGSKEMQRGLDLRSELLKASECRFSCEITADYSDKVYTFSMDCQCDSQGDLTFAVTAPETITGITGKVSDAGGKLTFDDAALQFDLMAEEQLTPVSAPWILMKTLRSGYITSAGMDGGRLRLTIDDSYEDDALHLDIWLGEDDCPEDAEILYKERRILSLKVTNFETV
;
A
#
# COMPACT_ATOMS: atom_id res chain seq x y z
N MET A 1 -48.44 28.50 -8.92
CA MET A 1 -48.07 27.11 -9.25
C MET A 1 -46.70 26.96 -9.91
N LYS A 2 -46.22 27.90 -10.74
CA LYS A 2 -44.86 27.80 -11.38
C LYS A 2 -43.66 27.92 -10.43
N LYS A 3 -43.82 28.56 -9.27
CA LYS A 3 -42.70 28.75 -8.28
C LYS A 3 -42.46 27.52 -7.38
N ILE A 4 -43.45 26.64 -7.23
CA ILE A 4 -43.35 25.41 -6.43
C ILE A 4 -42.63 24.32 -7.22
N ALA A 5 -42.83 24.27 -8.56
CA ALA A 5 -42.13 23.30 -9.42
C ALA A 5 -40.61 23.53 -9.48
N ALA A 6 -40.14 24.77 -9.40
CA ALA A 6 -38.71 25.11 -9.39
C ALA A 6 -38.01 24.69 -8.08
N ALA A 7 -38.72 24.76 -6.94
CA ALA A 7 -38.14 24.34 -5.64
C ALA A 7 -37.95 22.82 -5.53
N VAL A 8 -38.85 22.04 -6.15
CA VAL A 8 -38.75 20.56 -6.14
C VAL A 8 -37.61 20.07 -7.03
N VAL A 9 -37.32 20.74 -8.15
CA VAL A 9 -36.20 20.36 -9.04
C VAL A 9 -34.86 20.63 -8.40
N VAL A 10 -34.71 21.68 -7.60
CA VAL A 10 -33.44 21.98 -6.87
C VAL A 10 -33.18 20.97 -5.76
N LEU A 11 -34.22 20.41 -5.12
CA LEU A 11 -34.08 19.42 -4.05
C LEU A 11 -33.57 18.04 -4.56
N VAL A 12 -33.87 17.69 -5.81
CA VAL A 12 -33.50 16.39 -6.40
C VAL A 12 -32.02 16.35 -6.76
N PHE A 13 -31.36 17.51 -6.99
CA PHE A 13 -29.91 17.56 -7.28
C PHE A 13 -29.00 17.46 -6.05
N LEU A 14 -29.55 17.50 -4.83
CA LEU A 14 -28.77 17.41 -3.59
C LEU A 14 -28.65 15.98 -3.04
N THR A 15 -29.26 14.98 -3.66
CA THR A 15 -29.22 13.58 -3.22
C THR A 15 -28.20 12.71 -3.96
N GLY A 16 -27.35 13.30 -4.79
CA GLY A 16 -26.36 12.57 -5.55
C GLY A 16 -24.94 12.82 -5.04
N CYS A 17 -24.42 12.00 -4.16
CA CYS A 17 -23.04 11.59 -3.92
C CYS A 17 -22.81 11.23 -2.45
N SER A 18 -23.42 10.16 -1.95
CA SER A 18 -23.08 9.66 -0.60
C SER A 18 -22.26 8.34 -0.61
N GLY A 19 -22.03 7.74 -1.79
CA GLY A 19 -21.27 6.50 -1.90
C GLY A 19 -19.77 6.74 -1.71
N GLY A 20 -19.14 7.59 -2.51
CA GLY A 20 -17.70 7.85 -2.47
C GLY A 20 -17.18 8.52 -1.20
N SER A 21 -18.06 9.16 -0.40
CA SER A 21 -17.66 9.78 0.87
C SER A 21 -17.43 8.75 2.00
N LYS A 22 -18.16 7.64 2.01
CA LYS A 22 -18.07 6.60 3.04
C LYS A 22 -16.83 5.72 2.85
N GLU A 23 -16.57 5.30 1.65
CA GLU A 23 -15.39 4.52 1.28
C GLU A 23 -14.11 5.35 1.49
N MET A 24 -14.12 6.62 1.10
CA MET A 24 -13.02 7.54 1.37
C MET A 24 -12.79 7.73 2.86
N GLN A 25 -13.87 7.86 3.66
CA GLN A 25 -13.76 8.02 5.11
C GLN A 25 -13.08 6.79 5.75
N ARG A 26 -13.44 5.56 5.34
CA ARG A 26 -12.79 4.33 5.82
C ARG A 26 -11.28 4.34 5.53
N GLY A 27 -10.86 4.75 4.33
CA GLY A 27 -9.45 4.89 3.98
C GLY A 27 -8.71 5.93 4.85
N LEU A 28 -9.38 7.05 5.16
CA LEU A 28 -8.83 8.09 6.05
C LEU A 28 -8.77 7.62 7.52
N ASP A 29 -9.74 6.83 7.96
CA ASP A 29 -9.78 6.26 9.31
C ASP A 29 -8.62 5.26 9.48
N LEU A 30 -8.41 4.33 8.53
CA LEU A 30 -7.21 3.47 8.50
C LEU A 30 -5.92 4.27 8.59
N ARG A 31 -5.76 5.32 7.76
CA ARG A 31 -4.58 6.20 7.81
C ARG A 31 -4.41 6.81 9.19
N SER A 32 -5.49 7.29 9.79
CA SER A 32 -5.46 7.88 11.14
C SER A 32 -4.99 6.88 12.20
N GLU A 33 -5.38 5.62 12.09
CA GLU A 33 -4.93 4.53 12.96
C GLU A 33 -3.45 4.23 12.76
N LEU A 34 -2.99 4.09 11.50
CA LEU A 34 -1.59 3.86 11.16
C LEU A 34 -0.65 4.97 11.64
N LEU A 35 -1.13 6.23 11.63
CA LEU A 35 -0.35 7.37 12.11
C LEU A 35 -0.27 7.46 13.64
N LYS A 36 -1.22 6.86 14.37
CA LYS A 36 -1.24 6.80 15.84
C LYS A 36 -0.50 5.58 16.39
N ALA A 37 -0.40 4.51 15.60
CA ALA A 37 0.26 3.29 16.01
C ALA A 37 1.74 3.53 16.29
N SER A 38 2.23 2.96 17.39
CA SER A 38 3.66 2.97 17.70
C SER A 38 4.44 2.02 16.79
N GLU A 39 3.75 0.97 16.31
CA GLU A 39 4.31 -0.07 15.45
C GLU A 39 3.19 -0.76 14.66
N CYS A 40 3.51 -1.25 13.47
CA CYS A 40 2.67 -2.15 12.69
C CYS A 40 3.46 -3.42 12.37
N ARG A 41 2.82 -4.58 12.52
CA ARG A 41 3.40 -5.89 12.19
C ARG A 41 2.52 -6.60 11.19
N PHE A 42 3.12 -7.28 10.23
CA PHE A 42 2.41 -8.08 9.25
C PHE A 42 3.35 -9.05 8.54
N SER A 43 2.79 -10.11 7.96
CA SER A 43 3.48 -10.97 7.02
C SER A 43 3.01 -10.65 5.61
N CYS A 44 3.88 -10.78 4.61
CA CYS A 44 3.48 -10.61 3.22
C CYS A 44 4.18 -11.58 2.29
N GLU A 45 3.45 -11.99 1.24
CA GLU A 45 3.99 -12.64 0.06
C GLU A 45 4.09 -11.59 -1.05
N ILE A 46 5.28 -11.46 -1.63
CA ILE A 46 5.56 -10.49 -2.69
C ILE A 46 5.81 -11.23 -3.98
N THR A 47 5.15 -10.81 -5.05
CA THR A 47 5.44 -11.23 -6.42
C THR A 47 5.97 -10.04 -7.20
N ALA A 48 7.18 -10.16 -7.73
CA ALA A 48 7.81 -9.18 -8.61
C ALA A 48 7.80 -9.69 -10.05
N ASP A 49 7.17 -8.94 -10.95
CA ASP A 49 7.05 -9.26 -12.38
C ASP A 49 7.86 -8.28 -13.23
N TYR A 50 9.01 -8.73 -13.70
CA TYR A 50 9.90 -7.96 -14.59
C TYR A 50 9.77 -8.37 -16.07
N SER A 51 8.63 -8.92 -16.46
CA SER A 51 8.32 -9.40 -17.82
C SER A 51 9.03 -10.69 -18.22
N ASP A 52 10.34 -10.75 -18.12
CA ASP A 52 11.17 -11.92 -18.45
C ASP A 52 11.37 -12.84 -17.25
N LYS A 53 11.18 -12.34 -16.05
CA LYS A 53 11.37 -13.07 -14.80
C LYS A 53 10.31 -12.68 -13.77
N VAL A 54 9.78 -13.69 -13.10
CA VAL A 54 8.87 -13.54 -11.96
C VAL A 54 9.52 -14.14 -10.73
N TYR A 55 9.55 -13.37 -9.66
CA TYR A 55 10.07 -13.80 -8.36
C TYR A 55 8.96 -13.73 -7.32
N THR A 56 8.85 -14.77 -6.51
CA THR A 56 7.91 -14.79 -5.37
C THR A 56 8.66 -15.18 -4.10
N PHE A 57 8.44 -14.42 -3.04
CA PHE A 57 9.04 -14.67 -1.73
C PHE A 57 8.15 -14.09 -0.63
N SER A 58 8.33 -14.58 0.60
CA SER A 58 7.57 -14.15 1.77
C SER A 58 8.49 -13.55 2.82
N MET A 59 7.95 -12.62 3.58
CA MET A 59 8.67 -11.98 4.68
C MET A 59 7.74 -11.58 5.81
N ASP A 60 8.28 -11.53 7.02
CA ASP A 60 7.69 -10.88 8.17
C ASP A 60 8.23 -9.46 8.28
N CYS A 61 7.34 -8.51 8.51
CA CYS A 61 7.60 -7.09 8.48
C CYS A 61 7.18 -6.40 9.77
N GLN A 62 7.96 -5.41 10.18
CA GLN A 62 7.68 -4.54 11.32
C GLN A 62 7.99 -3.10 10.92
N CYS A 63 6.99 -2.22 10.94
CA CYS A 63 7.10 -0.80 10.62
C CYS A 63 6.94 0.02 11.89
N ASP A 64 7.90 0.87 12.22
CA ASP A 64 7.86 1.71 13.40
C ASP A 64 7.08 3.02 13.19
N SER A 65 6.93 3.81 14.25
CA SER A 65 6.23 5.10 14.21
C SER A 65 6.91 6.14 13.31
N GLN A 66 8.20 5.99 13.01
CA GLN A 66 8.95 6.88 12.12
C GLN A 66 8.77 6.51 10.65
N GLY A 67 8.21 5.32 10.37
CA GLY A 67 8.02 4.79 9.03
C GLY A 67 9.18 3.93 8.52
N ASP A 68 10.15 3.65 9.37
CA ASP A 68 11.21 2.70 9.06
C ASP A 68 10.65 1.28 9.15
N LEU A 69 10.97 0.43 8.17
CA LEU A 69 10.51 -0.95 8.11
C LEU A 69 11.68 -1.91 8.25
N THR A 70 11.59 -2.83 9.21
CA THR A 70 12.47 -3.98 9.32
C THR A 70 11.76 -5.22 8.82
N PHE A 71 12.51 -6.17 8.23
CA PHE A 71 11.95 -7.40 7.72
C PHE A 71 12.88 -8.59 7.88
N ALA A 72 12.29 -9.78 7.84
CA ALA A 72 12.98 -11.05 7.73
C ALA A 72 12.32 -11.91 6.64
N VAL A 73 13.12 -12.40 5.69
CA VAL A 73 12.64 -13.31 4.64
C VAL A 73 12.36 -14.69 5.23
N THR A 74 11.16 -15.20 4.99
CA THR A 74 10.67 -16.48 5.53
C THR A 74 10.53 -17.56 4.48
N ALA A 75 10.41 -17.20 3.19
CA ALA A 75 10.35 -18.14 2.06
C ALA A 75 10.88 -17.48 0.78
N PRO A 76 11.37 -18.25 -0.21
CA PRO A 76 11.68 -19.69 -0.14
C PRO A 76 12.90 -19.99 0.74
N GLU A 77 13.10 -21.27 1.06
CA GLU A 77 14.20 -21.73 1.95
C GLU A 77 15.59 -21.26 1.49
N THR A 78 15.79 -21.10 0.18
CA THR A 78 17.06 -20.67 -0.42
C THR A 78 17.51 -19.27 -0.05
N ILE A 79 16.59 -18.41 0.41
CA ILE A 79 16.87 -17.03 0.82
C ILE A 79 16.34 -16.71 2.23
N THR A 80 15.84 -17.72 2.93
CA THR A 80 15.42 -17.58 4.33
C THR A 80 16.61 -17.17 5.21
N GLY A 81 16.35 -16.27 6.16
CA GLY A 81 17.38 -15.71 7.03
C GLY A 81 17.98 -14.40 6.54
N ILE A 82 17.67 -13.96 5.33
CA ILE A 82 17.94 -12.58 4.92
C ILE A 82 17.07 -11.66 5.78
N THR A 83 17.70 -10.70 6.43
CA THR A 83 17.03 -9.64 7.17
C THR A 83 17.38 -8.29 6.58
N GLY A 84 16.60 -7.27 6.88
CA GLY A 84 16.94 -5.93 6.40
C GLY A 84 16.12 -4.83 7.04
N LYS A 85 16.49 -3.61 6.64
CA LYS A 85 15.79 -2.38 7.01
C LYS A 85 15.62 -1.52 5.77
N VAL A 86 14.45 -0.91 5.62
CA VAL A 86 14.12 0.05 4.56
C VAL A 86 13.61 1.34 5.19
N SER A 87 14.05 2.46 4.65
CA SER A 87 13.66 3.81 5.05
C SER A 87 13.65 4.75 3.84
N ASP A 88 13.31 6.02 4.02
CA ASP A 88 13.44 7.05 2.97
C ASP A 88 14.87 7.20 2.42
N ALA A 89 15.88 6.84 3.21
CA ALA A 89 17.29 6.90 2.81
C ALA A 89 17.77 5.69 1.99
N GLY A 90 16.87 4.74 1.66
CA GLY A 90 17.18 3.48 0.98
C GLY A 90 17.11 2.28 1.91
N GLY A 91 17.69 1.17 1.46
CA GLY A 91 17.61 -0.09 2.17
C GLY A 91 18.97 -0.73 2.48
N LYS A 92 18.95 -1.58 3.49
CA LYS A 92 20.09 -2.42 3.89
C LYS A 92 19.61 -3.85 4.06
N LEU A 93 20.30 -4.79 3.40
CA LEU A 93 20.14 -6.24 3.61
C LEU A 93 21.27 -6.75 4.48
N THR A 94 20.99 -7.74 5.28
CA THR A 94 21.98 -8.48 6.05
C THR A 94 21.74 -9.98 5.88
N PHE A 95 22.79 -10.71 5.54
CA PHE A 95 22.77 -12.16 5.41
C PHE A 95 24.15 -12.70 5.78
N ASP A 96 24.23 -13.68 6.67
CA ASP A 96 25.44 -14.37 7.09
C ASP A 96 26.61 -13.40 7.42
N ASP A 97 26.32 -12.39 8.27
CA ASP A 97 27.23 -11.30 8.67
C ASP A 97 27.66 -10.34 7.55
N ALA A 98 27.25 -10.58 6.31
CA ALA A 98 27.46 -9.64 5.20
C ALA A 98 26.31 -8.64 5.12
N ALA A 99 26.62 -7.39 4.78
CA ALA A 99 25.62 -6.33 4.61
C ALA A 99 25.75 -5.69 3.23
N LEU A 100 24.59 -5.54 2.56
CA LEU A 100 24.46 -4.86 1.27
C LEU A 100 23.52 -3.67 1.42
N GLN A 101 23.92 -2.51 0.92
CA GLN A 101 23.04 -1.37 0.74
C GLN A 101 22.40 -1.40 -0.65
N PHE A 102 21.16 -0.95 -0.77
CA PHE A 102 20.44 -0.85 -2.04
C PHE A 102 19.57 0.39 -2.06
N ASP A 103 19.33 0.89 -3.26
CA ASP A 103 18.35 1.94 -3.51
C ASP A 103 16.95 1.33 -3.70
N LEU A 104 15.91 2.11 -3.39
CA LEU A 104 14.52 1.66 -3.55
C LEU A 104 14.19 1.37 -5.02
N MET A 105 14.80 2.14 -5.92
CA MET A 105 14.69 1.96 -7.36
C MET A 105 16.09 1.87 -7.96
N ALA A 106 16.32 0.88 -8.81
CA ALA A 106 17.54 0.68 -9.56
C ALA A 106 17.20 0.40 -11.03
N GLU A 107 17.83 1.14 -11.98
CA GLU A 107 17.62 0.96 -13.42
C GLU A 107 16.13 0.97 -13.84
N GLU A 108 15.36 1.92 -13.31
CA GLU A 108 13.89 2.04 -13.51
C GLU A 108 13.07 0.82 -12.98
N GLN A 109 13.66 -0.01 -12.14
CA GLN A 109 12.98 -1.14 -11.50
C GLN A 109 12.95 -0.96 -9.99
N LEU A 110 11.79 -1.23 -9.39
CA LEU A 110 11.66 -1.23 -7.94
C LEU A 110 12.36 -2.46 -7.35
N THR A 111 13.12 -2.23 -6.29
CA THR A 111 13.71 -3.34 -5.52
C THR A 111 12.60 -4.09 -4.78
N PRO A 112 12.37 -5.40 -5.01
CA PRO A 112 11.17 -6.09 -4.52
C PRO A 112 11.02 -6.11 -3.00
N VAL A 113 12.14 -6.14 -2.26
CA VAL A 113 12.12 -6.12 -0.79
C VAL A 113 11.69 -4.77 -0.21
N SER A 114 11.58 -3.72 -1.03
CA SER A 114 11.04 -2.43 -0.62
C SER A 114 9.50 -2.35 -0.68
N ALA A 115 8.84 -3.33 -1.32
CA ALA A 115 7.39 -3.30 -1.53
C ALA A 115 6.57 -3.11 -0.24
N PRO A 116 6.83 -3.79 0.89
CA PRO A 116 6.09 -3.59 2.13
C PRO A 116 6.30 -2.19 2.72
N TRP A 117 7.49 -1.63 2.56
CA TRP A 117 7.77 -0.26 3.00
C TRP A 117 7.03 0.76 2.13
N ILE A 118 7.01 0.57 0.79
CA ILE A 118 6.25 1.42 -0.14
C ILE A 118 4.76 1.38 0.23
N LEU A 119 4.20 0.19 0.50
CA LEU A 119 2.82 0.03 0.94
C LEU A 119 2.54 0.86 2.21
N MET A 120 3.35 0.69 3.26
CA MET A 120 3.16 1.39 4.53
C MET A 120 3.35 2.90 4.42
N LYS A 121 4.37 3.35 3.69
CA LYS A 121 4.60 4.77 3.41
C LYS A 121 3.42 5.40 2.68
N THR A 122 2.94 4.75 1.63
CA THR A 122 1.85 5.26 0.79
C THR A 122 0.51 5.28 1.54
N LEU A 123 0.20 4.26 2.35
CA LEU A 123 -0.98 4.26 3.22
C LEU A 123 -0.94 5.43 4.22
N ARG A 124 0.23 5.74 4.80
CA ARG A 124 0.38 6.80 5.81
C ARG A 124 0.41 8.21 5.21
N SER A 125 1.00 8.41 4.02
CA SER A 125 1.28 9.75 3.50
C SER A 125 0.94 9.99 2.04
N GLY A 126 0.58 8.96 1.26
CA GLY A 126 0.25 9.10 -0.16
C GLY A 126 -1.08 9.82 -0.41
N TYR A 127 -1.36 10.14 -1.65
CA TYR A 127 -2.56 10.87 -2.09
C TYR A 127 -3.64 9.90 -2.51
N ILE A 128 -4.70 9.72 -1.68
CA ILE A 128 -5.84 8.87 -2.04
C ILE A 128 -6.60 9.54 -3.18
N THR A 129 -6.45 9.01 -4.37
CA THR A 129 -7.07 9.52 -5.61
C THR A 129 -8.46 8.92 -5.82
N SER A 130 -8.69 7.70 -5.31
CA SER A 130 -9.97 7.02 -5.42
C SER A 130 -10.20 6.07 -4.24
N ALA A 131 -11.46 5.90 -3.87
CA ALA A 131 -11.92 4.88 -2.93
C ALA A 131 -13.27 4.33 -3.41
N GLY A 132 -13.42 3.02 -3.47
CA GLY A 132 -14.65 2.37 -3.94
C GLY A 132 -14.67 0.88 -3.65
N MET A 133 -15.84 0.26 -3.85
CA MET A 133 -15.97 -1.19 -3.66
C MET A 133 -15.58 -1.94 -4.94
N ASP A 134 -14.71 -2.94 -4.79
CA ASP A 134 -14.27 -3.84 -5.84
C ASP A 134 -14.28 -5.29 -5.35
N GLY A 135 -15.08 -6.15 -6.01
CA GLY A 135 -15.22 -7.55 -5.62
C GLY A 135 -15.72 -7.77 -4.18
N GLY A 136 -16.42 -6.81 -3.59
CA GLY A 136 -16.92 -6.86 -2.21
C GLY A 136 -15.92 -6.33 -1.16
N ARG A 137 -14.71 -5.95 -1.55
CA ARG A 137 -13.71 -5.33 -0.71
C ARG A 137 -13.59 -3.84 -0.98
N LEU A 138 -13.14 -3.07 -0.01
CA LEU A 138 -12.81 -1.66 -0.22
C LEU A 138 -11.47 -1.58 -0.97
N ARG A 139 -11.47 -0.96 -2.15
CA ARG A 139 -10.26 -0.63 -2.89
C ARG A 139 -9.94 0.84 -2.72
N LEU A 140 -8.70 1.11 -2.35
CA LEU A 140 -8.10 2.44 -2.34
C LEU A 140 -7.10 2.53 -3.49
N THR A 141 -7.17 3.60 -4.29
CA THR A 141 -6.12 3.97 -5.23
C THR A 141 -5.35 5.14 -4.65
N ILE A 142 -4.03 5.01 -4.51
CA ILE A 142 -3.20 5.99 -3.82
C ILE A 142 -1.94 6.24 -4.66
N ASP A 143 -1.61 7.50 -4.88
CA ASP A 143 -0.36 7.92 -5.51
C ASP A 143 0.66 8.31 -4.43
N ASP A 144 1.92 7.90 -4.57
CA ASP A 144 2.96 8.19 -3.60
C ASP A 144 3.48 9.64 -3.68
N SER A 145 3.31 10.27 -4.85
CA SER A 145 3.71 11.67 -5.10
C SER A 145 2.79 12.34 -6.13
N TYR A 146 3.04 13.61 -6.44
CA TYR A 146 2.40 14.36 -7.54
C TYR A 146 3.28 14.46 -8.79
N GLU A 147 4.40 13.74 -8.81
CA GLU A 147 5.33 13.76 -9.94
C GLU A 147 4.83 12.87 -11.10
N ASP A 148 5.32 13.12 -12.29
CA ASP A 148 4.92 12.37 -13.50
C ASP A 148 5.35 10.89 -13.44
N ASP A 149 6.30 10.56 -12.58
CA ASP A 149 6.81 9.20 -12.35
C ASP A 149 6.35 8.61 -11.01
N ALA A 150 5.26 9.13 -10.45
CA ALA A 150 4.66 8.61 -9.22
C ALA A 150 4.36 7.11 -9.31
N LEU A 151 4.48 6.43 -8.19
CA LEU A 151 3.96 5.08 -8.03
C LEU A 151 2.46 5.14 -7.77
N HIS A 152 1.70 4.34 -8.49
CA HIS A 152 0.28 4.12 -8.23
C HIS A 152 0.11 2.83 -7.45
N LEU A 153 -0.63 2.88 -6.36
CA LEU A 153 -0.95 1.71 -5.56
C LEU A 153 -2.45 1.48 -5.55
N ASP A 154 -2.86 0.28 -5.94
CA ASP A 154 -4.18 -0.24 -5.66
C ASP A 154 -4.11 -1.16 -4.46
N ILE A 155 -4.91 -0.87 -3.43
CA ILE A 155 -4.87 -1.58 -2.14
C ILE A 155 -6.27 -2.04 -1.80
N TRP A 156 -6.46 -3.34 -1.58
CA TRP A 156 -7.74 -3.92 -1.15
C TRP A 156 -7.70 -4.18 0.34
N LEU A 157 -8.70 -3.65 1.02
CA LEU A 157 -8.89 -3.83 2.45
C LEU A 157 -9.90 -4.96 2.71
N GLY A 158 -9.65 -5.75 3.73
CA GLY A 158 -10.55 -6.78 4.24
C GLY A 158 -11.76 -6.23 4.98
N GLU A 159 -12.50 -7.11 5.62
CA GLU A 159 -13.71 -6.74 6.40
C GLU A 159 -13.35 -5.90 7.64
N ASP A 160 -12.16 -6.08 8.19
CA ASP A 160 -11.60 -5.35 9.34
C ASP A 160 -10.86 -4.05 8.96
N ASP A 161 -11.00 -3.59 7.70
CA ASP A 161 -10.29 -2.46 7.13
C ASP A 161 -8.75 -2.58 7.11
N CYS A 162 -8.20 -3.79 7.35
CA CYS A 162 -6.78 -4.04 7.20
C CYS A 162 -6.40 -4.35 5.74
N PRO A 163 -5.19 -3.99 5.28
CA PRO A 163 -4.70 -4.36 3.96
C PRO A 163 -4.61 -5.89 3.79
N GLU A 164 -5.19 -6.44 2.72
CA GLU A 164 -5.08 -7.86 2.35
C GLU A 164 -4.29 -8.06 1.06
N ASP A 165 -4.52 -7.21 0.07
CA ASP A 165 -3.81 -7.24 -1.20
C ASP A 165 -3.37 -5.83 -1.60
N ALA A 166 -2.24 -5.74 -2.29
CA ALA A 166 -1.81 -4.50 -2.92
C ALA A 166 -1.12 -4.77 -4.26
N GLU A 167 -1.30 -3.86 -5.19
CA GLU A 167 -0.58 -3.81 -6.46
C GLU A 167 0.17 -2.49 -6.56
N ILE A 168 1.46 -2.54 -6.91
CA ILE A 168 2.28 -1.38 -7.13
C ILE A 168 2.55 -1.27 -8.63
N LEU A 169 2.11 -0.15 -9.20
CA LEU A 169 2.25 0.15 -10.62
C LEU A 169 3.24 1.29 -10.82
N TYR A 170 4.05 1.17 -11.84
CA TYR A 170 4.94 2.22 -12.34
C TYR A 170 4.73 2.41 -13.83
N LYS A 171 4.48 3.64 -14.29
CA LYS A 171 4.14 3.94 -15.69
C LYS A 171 3.03 3.01 -16.22
N GLU A 172 1.93 2.93 -15.47
CA GLU A 172 0.73 2.10 -15.77
C GLU A 172 0.97 0.58 -15.82
N ARG A 173 2.19 0.12 -15.53
CA ARG A 173 2.52 -1.29 -15.48
C ARG A 173 2.62 -1.76 -14.03
N ARG A 174 1.88 -2.83 -13.69
CA ARG A 174 2.06 -3.52 -12.40
C ARG A 174 3.44 -4.18 -12.36
N ILE A 175 4.24 -3.82 -11.38
CA ILE A 175 5.59 -4.35 -11.17
C ILE A 175 5.62 -5.30 -9.98
N LEU A 176 4.94 -4.94 -8.90
CA LEU A 176 4.91 -5.70 -7.66
C LEU A 176 3.47 -5.94 -7.24
N SER A 177 3.21 -7.12 -6.68
CA SER A 177 1.97 -7.40 -5.96
C SER A 177 2.30 -8.01 -4.61
N LEU A 178 1.48 -7.68 -3.62
CA LEU A 178 1.60 -8.16 -2.24
C LEU A 178 0.31 -8.82 -1.82
N LYS A 179 0.43 -9.94 -1.10
CA LYS A 179 -0.63 -10.48 -0.25
C LYS A 179 -0.22 -10.26 1.18
N VAL A 180 -1.05 -9.58 1.94
CA VAL A 180 -0.77 -9.21 3.33
C VAL A 180 -1.60 -10.09 4.26
N THR A 181 -0.99 -10.57 5.32
CA THR A 181 -1.63 -11.39 6.35
C THR A 181 -1.15 -10.98 7.74
N ASN A 182 -1.92 -11.30 8.77
CA ASN A 182 -1.55 -11.04 10.17
C ASN A 182 -1.22 -9.55 10.41
N PHE A 183 -2.01 -8.65 9.81
CA PHE A 183 -1.79 -7.22 9.97
C PHE A 183 -2.27 -6.77 11.36
N GLU A 184 -1.36 -6.19 12.14
CA GLU A 184 -1.60 -5.74 13.51
C GLU A 184 -1.00 -4.35 13.74
N THR A 185 -1.75 -3.48 14.41
CA THR A 185 -1.28 -2.17 14.91
C THR A 185 -1.11 -2.22 16.42
N VAL A 186 -0.01 -1.65 16.94
CA VAL A 186 0.34 -1.64 18.37
C VAL A 186 0.49 -0.21 18.89
#